data_d906f22ffc055bb8ae20525e5ea7ec6f
#
_entry.id   d906f22ffc055bb8ae20525e5ea7ec6f
#
_cell.length_a   1.000
_cell.length_b   1.000
_cell.length_c   1.000
_cell.angle_alpha   90.00
_cell.angle_beta   90.00
_cell.angle_gamma   90.00
#
_symmetry.space_group_name_H-M   'P 1'
#
loop_
_entity.id
_entity.type
_entity.pdbx_description
1 polymer ?
#
loop_
_entity_poly.entity_id
_entity_poly.type
_entity_poly.pdbx_seq_one_letter_code
_entity_poly.pdbx_strand_id
1 'polypeptide(L)'
;VDPDRPDPTTSPWRTVSSRRVYANPWITVREDEVVTPTGTGGIYGVVTKPLALGAVALDAAADVVLVGQWRYPLGRYSWELPEGAHDPGADTTPLDGMRRELAEETGLAAADWTLLTTRPVALSNSVTDEEALLWLARDLVPTSVASHDPTEDLRVTRVPFDRALDAALAGRIDDALSVLGLLLADRALR
;
A
#
# COMPACT_ATOMS: atom_id res chain seq x y z
N VAL A 1 -22.98 -8.80 -6.56
CA VAL A 1 -23.32 -8.71 -5.12
C VAL A 1 -24.15 -9.94 -4.80
N ASP A 2 -23.76 -10.69 -3.80
CA ASP A 2 -24.48 -11.86 -3.30
C ASP A 2 -25.69 -11.34 -2.50
N PRO A 3 -26.95 -11.68 -2.89
CA PRO A 3 -28.14 -11.21 -2.20
C PRO A 3 -28.26 -11.73 -0.75
N ASP A 4 -27.54 -12.80 -0.39
CA ASP A 4 -27.50 -13.36 0.96
C ASP A 4 -26.45 -12.69 1.87
N ARG A 5 -25.71 -11.69 1.36
CA ARG A 5 -24.75 -10.93 2.17
C ARG A 5 -25.48 -9.94 3.07
N PRO A 6 -25.09 -9.84 4.36
CA PRO A 6 -25.58 -8.77 5.23
C PRO A 6 -25.39 -7.39 4.59
N ASP A 7 -26.31 -6.47 4.86
CA ASP A 7 -26.21 -5.09 4.39
C ASP A 7 -24.85 -4.49 4.81
N PRO A 8 -23.98 -4.10 3.86
CA PRO A 8 -22.66 -3.57 4.17
C PRO A 8 -22.69 -2.18 4.84
N THR A 9 -23.84 -1.53 4.90
CA THR A 9 -24.00 -0.20 5.50
C THR A 9 -24.33 -0.24 6.99
N THR A 10 -24.74 -1.38 7.52
CA THR A 10 -25.11 -1.52 8.93
C THR A 10 -24.07 -2.31 9.70
N SER A 11 -23.34 -1.63 10.60
CA SER A 11 -22.39 -2.29 11.49
C SER A 11 -23.13 -3.08 12.59
N PRO A 12 -22.84 -4.37 12.75
CA PRO A 12 -23.37 -5.13 13.90
C PRO A 12 -22.61 -4.82 15.20
N TRP A 13 -21.52 -4.06 15.15
CA TRP A 13 -20.77 -3.59 16.30
C TRP A 13 -21.33 -2.26 16.79
N ARG A 14 -21.34 -2.05 18.10
CA ARG A 14 -21.69 -0.77 18.71
C ARG A 14 -20.50 -0.25 19.54
N THR A 15 -19.95 0.88 19.17
CA THR A 15 -18.94 1.59 19.97
C THR A 15 -19.62 2.28 21.13
N VAL A 16 -19.13 2.04 22.35
CA VAL A 16 -19.60 2.65 23.60
C VAL A 16 -18.79 3.89 23.91
N SER A 17 -17.48 3.77 23.86
CA SER A 17 -16.53 4.88 24.03
C SER A 17 -15.28 4.63 23.19
N SER A 18 -14.51 5.68 22.92
CA SER A 18 -13.25 5.62 22.18
C SER A 18 -12.22 6.52 22.84
N ARG A 19 -10.99 6.04 22.98
CA ARG A 19 -9.86 6.85 23.47
C ARG A 19 -8.62 6.64 22.63
N ARG A 20 -7.89 7.70 22.32
CA ARG A 20 -6.57 7.61 21.71
C ARG A 20 -5.55 7.21 22.78
N VAL A 21 -4.83 6.10 22.52
CA VAL A 21 -3.85 5.53 23.48
C VAL A 21 -2.41 5.80 23.08
N TYR A 22 -2.16 6.03 21.76
CA TYR A 22 -0.83 6.39 21.25
C TYR A 22 -0.96 7.20 19.96
N ALA A 23 -0.01 8.10 19.71
CA ALA A 23 0.11 8.79 18.43
C ALA A 23 1.56 9.22 18.20
N ASN A 24 1.98 9.17 16.93
CA ASN A 24 3.20 9.75 16.41
C ASN A 24 2.93 10.29 14.99
N PRO A 25 3.92 10.85 14.24
CA PRO A 25 3.66 11.36 12.89
C PRO A 25 3.12 10.33 11.89
N TRP A 26 3.34 9.03 12.09
CA TRP A 26 3.00 7.97 11.13
C TRP A 26 1.76 7.17 11.49
N ILE A 27 1.42 7.03 12.78
CA ILE A 27 0.29 6.23 13.23
C ILE A 27 -0.45 6.88 14.39
N THR A 28 -1.75 6.60 14.47
CA THR A 28 -2.55 6.81 15.69
C THR A 28 -3.15 5.49 16.11
N VAL A 29 -3.10 5.20 17.42
CA VAL A 29 -3.74 4.02 18.00
C VAL A 29 -4.88 4.47 18.91
N ARG A 30 -6.08 3.96 18.65
CA ARG A 30 -7.24 4.12 19.52
C ARG A 30 -7.66 2.79 20.12
N GLU A 31 -8.26 2.84 21.28
CA GLU A 31 -8.96 1.73 21.92
C GLU A 31 -10.42 2.10 22.08
N ASP A 32 -11.30 1.23 21.57
CA ASP A 32 -12.73 1.39 21.63
C ASP A 32 -13.32 0.38 22.62
N GLU A 33 -14.16 0.86 23.55
CA GLU A 33 -15.08 -0.03 24.26
C GLU A 33 -16.23 -0.35 23.31
N VAL A 34 -16.52 -1.62 23.14
CA VAL A 34 -17.49 -2.07 22.13
C VAL A 34 -18.48 -3.06 22.72
N VAL A 35 -19.65 -3.14 22.06
CA VAL A 35 -20.53 -4.30 22.16
C VAL A 35 -20.41 -5.09 20.86
N THR A 36 -20.05 -6.36 20.98
CA THR A 36 -19.86 -7.28 19.85
C THR A 36 -21.19 -7.59 19.16
N PRO A 37 -21.17 -8.14 17.94
CA PRO A 37 -22.39 -8.61 17.26
C PRO A 37 -23.22 -9.63 18.07
N THR A 38 -22.59 -10.35 19.01
CA THR A 38 -23.25 -11.31 19.88
C THR A 38 -23.79 -10.69 21.19
N GLY A 39 -23.65 -9.37 21.35
CA GLY A 39 -24.13 -8.62 22.53
C GLY A 39 -23.17 -8.60 23.72
N THR A 40 -21.95 -9.15 23.59
CA THR A 40 -20.96 -9.17 24.68
C THR A 40 -20.14 -7.88 24.67
N GLY A 41 -19.87 -7.31 25.84
CA GLY A 41 -18.91 -6.19 25.99
C GLY A 41 -17.48 -6.64 25.75
N GLY A 42 -16.68 -5.75 25.17
CA GLY A 42 -15.26 -5.99 24.88
C GLY A 42 -14.52 -4.71 24.55
N ILE A 43 -13.25 -4.87 24.19
CA ILE A 43 -12.39 -3.77 23.69
C ILE A 43 -11.91 -4.10 22.27
N TYR A 44 -11.66 -3.05 21.47
CA TYR A 44 -11.09 -3.17 20.13
C TYR A 44 -9.98 -2.13 19.95
N GLY A 45 -8.76 -2.59 19.67
CA GLY A 45 -7.64 -1.71 19.31
C GLY A 45 -7.61 -1.49 17.81
N VAL A 46 -7.49 -0.24 17.36
CA VAL A 46 -7.38 0.12 15.95
C VAL A 46 -6.16 1.01 15.73
N VAL A 47 -5.35 0.64 14.75
CA VAL A 47 -4.24 1.46 14.25
C VAL A 47 -4.72 2.21 13.02
N THR A 48 -4.73 3.54 13.09
CA THR A 48 -5.04 4.40 11.94
C THR A 48 -3.77 4.80 11.22
N LYS A 49 -3.77 4.63 9.89
CA LYS A 49 -2.68 5.00 8.98
C LYS A 49 -3.21 5.77 7.78
N PRO A 50 -2.36 6.58 7.11
CA PRO A 50 -2.72 7.17 5.83
C PRO A 50 -3.02 6.10 4.77
N LEU A 51 -3.71 6.52 3.68
CA LEU A 51 -3.93 5.69 2.52
C LEU A 51 -2.58 5.29 1.90
N ALA A 52 -2.33 4.00 1.81
CA ALA A 52 -1.12 3.46 1.17
C ALA A 52 -1.24 3.53 -0.36
N LEU A 53 -0.12 3.77 -1.01
CA LEU A 53 0.00 3.90 -2.46
C LEU A 53 1.08 2.94 -2.94
N GLY A 54 0.86 2.29 -4.09
CA GLY A 54 1.87 1.43 -4.69
C GLY A 54 1.80 1.46 -6.22
N ALA A 55 2.93 1.25 -6.88
CA ALA A 55 2.99 1.23 -8.33
C ALA A 55 3.82 0.07 -8.89
N VAL A 56 3.24 -0.67 -9.82
CA VAL A 56 3.98 -1.55 -10.71
C VAL A 56 4.55 -0.69 -11.84
N ALA A 57 5.79 -0.25 -11.69
CA ALA A 57 6.47 0.59 -12.66
C ALA A 57 7.22 -0.29 -13.67
N LEU A 58 6.75 -0.32 -14.92
CA LEU A 58 7.33 -1.11 -16.00
C LEU A 58 8.08 -0.23 -17.01
N ASP A 59 9.30 -0.60 -17.31
CA ASP A 59 10.07 0.04 -18.37
C ASP A 59 9.75 -0.55 -19.78
N ALA A 60 10.39 0.00 -20.81
CA ALA A 60 10.16 -0.42 -22.18
C ALA A 60 10.62 -1.88 -22.48
N ALA A 61 11.46 -2.46 -21.63
CA ALA A 61 11.88 -3.86 -21.73
C ALA A 61 10.95 -4.82 -20.97
N ALA A 62 9.87 -4.28 -20.37
CA ALA A 62 8.99 -4.98 -19.43
C ALA A 62 9.70 -5.44 -18.16
N ASP A 63 10.76 -4.75 -17.75
CA ASP A 63 11.35 -4.92 -16.45
C ASP A 63 10.57 -4.09 -15.40
N VAL A 64 10.26 -4.69 -14.25
CA VAL A 64 9.64 -4.00 -13.13
C VAL A 64 10.70 -3.37 -12.24
N VAL A 65 10.45 -2.14 -11.83
CA VAL A 65 11.27 -1.42 -10.84
C VAL A 65 10.90 -1.92 -9.45
N LEU A 66 11.90 -2.34 -8.69
CA LEU A 66 11.76 -2.74 -7.30
C LEU A 66 12.65 -1.85 -6.41
N VAL A 67 12.15 -1.58 -5.21
CA VAL A 67 12.84 -0.88 -4.15
C VAL A 67 13.16 -1.86 -3.03
N GLY A 68 14.41 -1.89 -2.59
CA GLY A 68 14.86 -2.75 -1.50
C GLY A 68 15.20 -1.94 -0.28
N GLN A 69 14.74 -2.37 0.90
CA GLN A 69 15.01 -1.71 2.16
C GLN A 69 14.95 -2.67 3.35
N TRP A 70 15.54 -2.25 4.48
CA TRP A 70 15.39 -2.97 5.73
C TRP A 70 14.09 -2.59 6.43
N ARG A 71 13.16 -3.52 6.51
CA ARG A 71 11.90 -3.30 7.25
C ARG A 71 12.10 -3.59 8.74
N TYR A 72 12.25 -2.52 9.53
CA TYR A 72 12.49 -2.61 10.97
C TYR A 72 11.50 -3.51 11.72
N PRO A 73 10.16 -3.42 11.49
CA PRO A 73 9.20 -4.28 12.20
C PRO A 73 9.35 -5.77 11.87
N LEU A 74 9.84 -6.10 10.67
CA LEU A 74 10.03 -7.47 10.22
C LEU A 74 11.42 -8.02 10.57
N GLY A 75 12.38 -7.14 10.92
CA GLY A 75 13.76 -7.51 11.22
C GLY A 75 14.49 -8.14 10.03
N ARG A 76 14.13 -7.77 8.80
CA ARG A 76 14.73 -8.31 7.58
C ARG A 76 14.72 -7.31 6.42
N TYR A 77 15.55 -7.60 5.42
CA TYR A 77 15.55 -6.88 4.15
C TYR A 77 14.36 -7.34 3.29
N SER A 78 13.71 -6.40 2.62
CA SER A 78 12.56 -6.65 1.75
C SER A 78 12.76 -6.00 0.39
N TRP A 79 12.33 -6.68 -0.67
CA TRP A 79 12.20 -6.14 -2.01
C TRP A 79 10.72 -5.91 -2.29
N GLU A 80 10.37 -4.70 -2.66
CA GLU A 80 9.00 -4.22 -2.77
C GLU A 80 8.80 -3.41 -4.05
N LEU A 81 7.57 -3.18 -4.44
CA LEU A 81 7.24 -2.15 -5.42
C LEU A 81 7.58 -0.77 -4.84
N PRO A 82 7.74 0.29 -5.65
CA PRO A 82 7.67 1.66 -5.16
C PRO A 82 6.35 1.90 -4.42
N GLU A 83 6.44 2.34 -3.16
CA GLU A 83 5.30 2.45 -2.24
C GLU A 83 5.45 3.70 -1.36
N GLY A 84 4.32 4.26 -0.98
CA GLY A 84 4.31 5.38 -0.04
C GLY A 84 2.94 5.64 0.54
N ALA A 85 2.72 6.86 1.02
CA ALA A 85 1.46 7.25 1.61
C ALA A 85 0.93 8.54 0.98
N HIS A 86 -0.39 8.61 0.83
CA HIS A 86 -1.05 9.85 0.43
C HIS A 86 -0.97 10.88 1.55
N ASP A 87 -0.40 12.05 1.25
CA ASP A 87 -0.42 13.22 2.13
C ASP A 87 -1.41 14.25 1.59
N PRO A 88 -2.61 14.37 2.17
CA PRO A 88 -3.59 15.37 1.73
C PRO A 88 -3.09 16.81 1.87
N GLY A 89 -2.03 17.06 2.62
CA GLY A 89 -1.40 18.37 2.76
C GLY A 89 -0.42 18.73 1.64
N ALA A 90 0.21 17.73 1.04
CA ALA A 90 1.20 17.87 -0.03
C ALA A 90 0.65 17.43 -1.41
N ASP A 91 -0.20 16.41 -1.44
CA ASP A 91 -0.71 15.80 -2.66
C ASP A 91 -2.16 16.20 -2.92
N THR A 92 -2.51 16.58 -4.15
CA THR A 92 -3.89 16.96 -4.48
C THR A 92 -4.79 15.74 -4.72
N THR A 93 -4.20 14.64 -5.21
CA THR A 93 -4.88 13.36 -5.41
C THR A 93 -3.99 12.20 -4.96
N PRO A 94 -4.55 11.00 -4.68
CA PRO A 94 -3.72 9.82 -4.42
C PRO A 94 -2.74 9.49 -5.55
N LEU A 95 -3.09 9.76 -6.81
CA LEU A 95 -2.18 9.58 -7.93
C LEU A 95 -1.00 10.57 -7.89
N ASP A 96 -1.23 11.81 -7.46
CA ASP A 96 -0.13 12.79 -7.30
C ASP A 96 0.83 12.35 -6.19
N GLY A 97 0.29 11.78 -5.10
CA GLY A 97 1.09 11.13 -4.06
C GLY A 97 1.94 10.00 -4.63
N MET A 98 1.36 9.09 -5.41
CA MET A 98 2.11 7.98 -6.00
C MET A 98 3.18 8.45 -7.00
N ARG A 99 2.90 9.50 -7.76
CA ARG A 99 3.90 10.13 -8.65
C ARG A 99 5.09 10.69 -7.88
N ARG A 100 4.82 11.32 -6.75
CA ARG A 100 5.85 11.86 -5.84
C ARG A 100 6.70 10.73 -5.29
N GLU A 101 6.09 9.68 -4.72
CA GLU A 101 6.80 8.52 -4.15
C GLU A 101 7.68 7.82 -5.20
N LEU A 102 7.13 7.56 -6.41
CA LEU A 102 7.92 6.96 -7.50
C LEU A 102 9.16 7.81 -7.81
N ALA A 103 9.01 9.13 -7.86
CA ALA A 103 10.12 10.02 -8.14
C ALA A 103 11.14 10.07 -7.00
N GLU A 104 10.69 10.14 -5.76
CA GLU A 104 11.53 10.21 -4.55
C GLU A 104 12.33 8.93 -4.35
N GLU A 105 11.70 7.77 -4.45
CA GLU A 105 12.34 6.47 -4.20
C GLU A 105 13.21 5.99 -5.35
N THR A 106 12.82 6.28 -6.60
CA THR A 106 13.47 5.67 -7.77
C THR A 106 14.16 6.64 -8.73
N GLY A 107 13.91 7.94 -8.60
CA GLY A 107 14.36 8.93 -9.57
C GLY A 107 13.65 8.82 -10.92
N LEU A 108 12.48 8.21 -10.98
CA LEU A 108 11.71 8.00 -12.21
C LEU A 108 10.36 8.73 -12.15
N ALA A 109 9.89 9.15 -13.33
CA ALA A 109 8.52 9.56 -13.58
C ALA A 109 7.90 8.64 -14.63
N ALA A 110 6.58 8.53 -14.65
CA ALA A 110 5.84 7.78 -15.65
C ALA A 110 4.83 8.69 -16.37
N ALA A 111 4.67 8.50 -17.69
CA ALA A 111 3.71 9.26 -18.47
C ALA A 111 2.32 8.57 -18.52
N ASP A 112 2.27 7.25 -18.44
CA ASP A 112 1.03 6.47 -18.51
C ASP A 112 0.77 5.80 -17.15
N TRP A 113 -0.47 6.00 -16.64
CA TRP A 113 -0.92 5.51 -15.34
C TRP A 113 -2.29 4.84 -15.46
N THR A 114 -2.37 3.59 -15.10
CA THR A 114 -3.61 2.82 -15.04
C THR A 114 -3.88 2.35 -13.62
N LEU A 115 -5.04 2.72 -13.05
CA LEU A 115 -5.43 2.23 -11.73
C LEU A 115 -5.77 0.74 -11.82
N LEU A 116 -5.10 -0.09 -11.01
CA LEU A 116 -5.29 -1.54 -10.97
C LEU A 116 -6.40 -1.97 -10.03
N THR A 117 -6.63 -1.20 -8.96
CA THR A 117 -7.68 -1.46 -7.97
C THR A 117 -8.92 -0.64 -8.30
N THR A 118 -10.09 -1.25 -8.33
CA THR A 118 -11.37 -0.52 -8.58
C THR A 118 -11.83 0.31 -7.40
N ARG A 119 -11.29 0.03 -6.21
CA ARG A 119 -11.50 0.72 -4.95
C ARG A 119 -10.33 0.44 -4.03
N PRO A 120 -10.11 1.20 -2.94
CA PRO A 120 -9.08 0.88 -1.97
C PRO A 120 -9.23 -0.54 -1.41
N VAL A 121 -8.10 -1.18 -1.15
CA VAL A 121 -8.00 -2.55 -0.64
C VAL A 121 -7.50 -2.51 0.79
N ALA A 122 -8.22 -3.11 1.73
CA ALA A 122 -7.79 -3.21 3.11
C ALA A 122 -6.56 -4.13 3.24
N LEU A 123 -5.50 -3.65 3.93
CA LEU A 123 -4.24 -4.39 4.07
C LEU A 123 -4.26 -5.35 5.27
N SER A 124 -4.80 -4.92 6.41
CA SER A 124 -4.92 -5.76 7.60
C SER A 124 -6.19 -5.43 8.38
N ASN A 125 -7.33 -5.85 7.84
CA ASN A 125 -8.68 -5.48 8.25
C ASN A 125 -9.10 -5.88 9.67
N SER A 126 -8.25 -6.57 10.42
CA SER A 126 -8.52 -6.95 11.81
C SER A 126 -7.88 -6.05 12.86
N VAL A 127 -6.94 -5.16 12.45
CA VAL A 127 -6.17 -4.33 13.40
C VAL A 127 -5.97 -2.90 12.91
N THR A 128 -6.05 -2.65 11.60
CA THR A 128 -5.84 -1.31 11.02
C THR A 128 -6.98 -0.95 10.07
N ASP A 129 -7.23 0.35 9.93
CA ASP A 129 -8.08 0.93 8.90
C ASP A 129 -7.27 1.32 7.63
N GLU A 130 -6.01 0.87 7.54
CA GLU A 130 -5.16 1.11 6.39
C GLU A 130 -5.73 0.45 5.14
N GLU A 131 -5.94 1.27 4.13
CA GLU A 131 -6.32 0.86 2.79
C GLU A 131 -5.24 1.24 1.79
N ALA A 132 -5.26 0.65 0.59
CA ALA A 132 -4.27 0.90 -0.44
C ALA A 132 -4.89 1.07 -1.82
N LEU A 133 -4.24 1.89 -2.65
CA LEU A 133 -4.46 1.98 -4.10
C LEU A 133 -3.20 1.55 -4.84
N LEU A 134 -3.37 0.85 -5.95
CA LEU A 134 -2.30 0.32 -6.79
C LEU A 134 -2.45 0.77 -8.24
N TRP A 135 -1.35 1.18 -8.84
CA TRP A 135 -1.29 1.57 -10.25
C TRP A 135 -0.29 0.73 -11.04
N LEU A 136 -0.54 0.62 -12.33
CA LEU A 136 0.44 0.27 -13.34
C LEU A 136 0.97 1.59 -13.92
N ALA A 137 2.28 1.79 -13.86
CA ALA A 137 2.98 2.95 -14.37
C ALA A 137 3.88 2.54 -15.53
N ARG A 138 3.78 3.22 -16.67
CA ARG A 138 4.53 2.94 -17.90
C ARG A 138 5.11 4.21 -18.50
N ASP A 139 5.90 4.06 -19.54
CA ASP A 139 6.61 5.15 -20.20
C ASP A 139 7.49 5.91 -19.20
N LEU A 140 8.36 5.12 -18.54
CA LEU A 140 9.25 5.62 -17.50
C LEU A 140 10.35 6.49 -18.09
N VAL A 141 10.56 7.65 -17.46
CA VAL A 141 11.65 8.57 -17.79
C VAL A 141 12.39 9.00 -16.52
N PRO A 142 13.70 9.24 -16.58
CA PRO A 142 14.41 9.81 -15.44
C PRO A 142 13.85 11.18 -15.05
N THR A 143 13.80 11.46 -13.74
CA THR A 143 13.47 12.79 -13.21
C THR A 143 14.59 13.33 -12.36
N SER A 144 14.72 14.66 -12.30
CA SER A 144 15.70 15.32 -11.43
C SER A 144 15.24 15.48 -9.98
N VAL A 145 14.02 15.03 -9.68
CA VAL A 145 13.42 15.11 -8.33
C VAL A 145 13.78 13.84 -7.56
N ALA A 146 15.06 13.61 -7.31
CA ALA A 146 15.48 12.60 -6.35
C ALA A 146 15.63 13.26 -4.98
N SER A 147 14.62 13.17 -4.15
CA SER A 147 14.70 13.56 -2.74
C SER A 147 14.47 12.30 -1.92
N HIS A 148 15.53 11.55 -1.68
CA HIS A 148 15.45 10.44 -0.70
C HIS A 148 15.21 11.02 0.70
N ASP A 149 14.29 10.44 1.44
CA ASP A 149 14.25 10.67 2.88
C ASP A 149 15.61 10.24 3.47
N PRO A 150 16.34 11.15 4.15
CA PRO A 150 17.68 10.85 4.67
C PRO A 150 17.67 9.71 5.72
N THR A 151 16.51 9.27 6.16
CA THR A 151 16.34 8.14 7.09
C THR A 151 16.19 6.80 6.37
N GLU A 152 16.09 6.79 5.03
CA GLU A 152 15.89 5.59 4.23
C GLU A 152 17.14 5.23 3.43
N ASP A 153 17.63 4.00 3.59
CA ASP A 153 18.71 3.39 2.78
C ASP A 153 18.07 2.52 1.69
N LEU A 154 17.58 3.16 0.63
CA LEU A 154 16.87 2.50 -0.46
C LEU A 154 17.85 2.00 -1.53
N ARG A 155 17.56 0.81 -2.06
CA ARG A 155 18.21 0.25 -3.25
C ARG A 155 17.19 0.03 -4.35
N VAL A 156 17.46 0.58 -5.53
CA VAL A 156 16.59 0.41 -6.69
C VAL A 156 17.19 -0.64 -7.62
N THR A 157 16.36 -1.55 -8.08
CA THR A 157 16.73 -2.55 -9.11
C THR A 157 15.63 -2.69 -10.15
N ARG A 158 15.99 -3.32 -11.28
CA ARG A 158 15.03 -3.71 -12.32
C ARG A 158 15.18 -5.20 -12.55
N VAL A 159 14.06 -5.88 -12.65
CA VAL A 159 14.02 -7.32 -12.95
C VAL A 159 12.90 -7.59 -13.97
N PRO A 160 13.07 -8.57 -14.86
CA PRO A 160 11.99 -8.97 -15.77
C PRO A 160 10.70 -9.23 -14.98
N PHE A 161 9.57 -8.74 -15.50
CA PHE A 161 8.28 -8.82 -14.81
C PHE A 161 7.94 -10.25 -14.38
N ASP A 162 8.13 -11.24 -15.27
CA ASP A 162 7.86 -12.65 -14.96
C ASP A 162 8.72 -13.15 -13.79
N ARG A 163 9.96 -12.66 -13.68
CA ARG A 163 10.87 -13.02 -12.56
C ARG A 163 10.39 -12.44 -11.23
N ALA A 164 9.87 -11.20 -11.23
CA ALA A 164 9.29 -10.58 -10.06
C ALA A 164 8.01 -11.31 -9.64
N LEU A 165 7.15 -11.66 -10.61
CA LEU A 165 5.94 -12.44 -10.37
C LEU A 165 6.26 -13.82 -9.79
N ASP A 166 7.22 -14.54 -10.37
CA ASP A 166 7.71 -15.83 -9.84
C ASP A 166 8.29 -15.69 -8.43
N ALA A 167 8.96 -14.57 -8.14
CA ALA A 167 9.48 -14.29 -6.80
C ALA A 167 8.35 -14.06 -5.79
N ALA A 168 7.29 -13.36 -6.16
CA ALA A 168 6.10 -13.17 -5.34
C ALA A 168 5.37 -14.49 -5.08
N LEU A 169 5.13 -15.28 -6.13
CA LEU A 169 4.49 -16.60 -6.02
C LEU A 169 5.31 -17.60 -5.16
N ALA A 170 6.62 -17.45 -5.13
CA ALA A 170 7.53 -18.26 -4.31
C ALA A 170 7.78 -17.68 -2.91
N GLY A 171 7.15 -16.56 -2.53
CA GLY A 171 7.30 -15.91 -1.23
C GLY A 171 8.67 -15.25 -1.00
N ARG A 172 9.41 -14.92 -2.07
CA ARG A 172 10.65 -14.14 -1.99
C ARG A 172 10.40 -12.63 -2.03
N ILE A 173 9.33 -12.21 -2.70
CA ILE A 173 8.67 -10.92 -2.51
C ILE A 173 7.42 -11.25 -1.71
N ASP A 174 7.32 -10.77 -0.49
CA ASP A 174 6.28 -11.17 0.47
C ASP A 174 5.59 -9.98 1.13
N ASP A 175 5.87 -8.78 0.68
CA ASP A 175 5.07 -7.62 0.98
C ASP A 175 3.70 -7.70 0.30
N ALA A 176 2.62 -7.39 1.04
CA ALA A 176 1.26 -7.60 0.59
C ALA A 176 0.88 -6.72 -0.62
N LEU A 177 1.32 -5.46 -0.63
CA LEU A 177 1.07 -4.53 -1.73
C LEU A 177 1.79 -5.00 -3.00
N SER A 178 3.05 -5.38 -2.86
CA SER A 178 3.88 -5.85 -3.96
C SER A 178 3.34 -7.14 -4.58
N VAL A 179 2.95 -8.11 -3.76
CA VAL A 179 2.33 -9.35 -4.24
C VAL A 179 1.03 -9.06 -4.97
N LEU A 180 0.14 -8.25 -4.38
CA LEU A 180 -1.13 -7.89 -4.99
C LEU A 180 -0.94 -7.09 -6.29
N GLY A 181 -0.02 -6.12 -6.28
CA GLY A 181 0.28 -5.29 -7.45
C GLY A 181 0.77 -6.10 -8.63
N LEU A 182 1.72 -7.02 -8.41
CA LEU A 182 2.24 -7.91 -9.45
C LEU A 182 1.15 -8.82 -10.03
N LEU A 183 0.29 -9.40 -9.18
CA LEU A 183 -0.83 -10.25 -9.63
C LEU A 183 -1.88 -9.46 -10.44
N LEU A 184 -2.22 -8.25 -10.01
CA LEU A 184 -3.18 -7.40 -10.72
C LEU A 184 -2.59 -6.91 -12.05
N ALA A 185 -1.30 -6.56 -12.08
CA ALA A 185 -0.61 -6.17 -13.30
C ALA A 185 -0.54 -7.34 -14.31
N ASP A 186 -0.21 -8.56 -13.87
CA ASP A 186 -0.25 -9.75 -14.72
C ASP A 186 -1.63 -9.93 -15.37
N ARG A 187 -2.69 -9.75 -14.58
CA ARG A 187 -4.05 -9.83 -15.11
C ARG A 187 -4.39 -8.73 -16.11
N ALA A 188 -3.87 -7.52 -15.92
CA ALA A 188 -4.13 -6.36 -16.77
C ALA A 188 -3.30 -6.40 -18.07
N LEU A 189 -2.15 -7.07 -18.07
CA LEU A 189 -1.24 -7.17 -19.22
C LEU A 189 -1.60 -8.32 -20.19
N ARG A 190 -2.44 -9.25 -19.76
CA ARG A 190 -2.97 -10.36 -20.59
C ARG A 190 -4.19 -9.93 -21.40
#